data_672bbcb559c7a15a1750cf67b6206cb8
#
_entry.id   672bbcb559c7a15a1750cf67b6206cb8
#
_cell.length_a   1.000
_cell.length_b   1.000
_cell.length_c   1.000
_cell.angle_alpha   90.00
_cell.angle_beta   90.00
_cell.angle_gamma   90.00
#
_symmetry.space_group_name_H-M   'P 1'
#
loop_
_entity.id
_entity.type
_entity.pdbx_description
1 polymer ?
#
loop_
_entity_poly.entity_id
_entity_poly.type
_entity_poly.pdbx_seq_one_letter_code
_entity_poly.pdbx_strand_id
1 'polypeptide(L)'
;ISVSACRLVLSGIMERYPELKVIMSHTGGALPYQAGRMDKNAKAAKLPKPPSTYIKRMYTDTVSPHEMGIRYAIEFYGADHVMYGSDYPCWDPATALQLFEEVGVSKEDQQKIFYGNARRLFGLPEADLSNAA
;
A
#
# COMPACT_ATOMS: atom_id res chain seq x y z
N ILE A 1 4.71 9.48 7.96
CA ILE A 1 4.24 8.16 7.49
C ILE A 1 5.21 7.08 7.98
N SER A 2 6.43 6.98 7.45
CA SER A 2 7.38 5.89 7.74
C SER A 2 7.68 5.70 9.23
N VAL A 3 7.92 6.79 9.98
CA VAL A 3 8.20 6.71 11.43
C VAL A 3 7.00 6.16 12.21
N SER A 4 5.78 6.61 11.87
CA SER A 4 4.55 6.13 12.52
C SER A 4 4.33 4.64 12.27
N ALA A 5 4.54 4.18 11.05
CA ALA A 5 4.41 2.78 10.70
C ALA A 5 5.52 1.92 11.34
N CYS A 6 6.76 2.39 11.38
CA CYS A 6 7.82 1.72 12.14
C CYS A 6 7.43 1.53 13.61
N ARG A 7 6.85 2.56 14.25
CA ARG A 7 6.37 2.47 15.63
C ARG A 7 5.26 1.44 15.80
N LEU A 8 4.28 1.40 14.89
CA LEU A 8 3.22 0.38 14.91
C LEU A 8 3.79 -1.05 14.84
N VAL A 9 4.74 -1.28 13.94
CA VAL A 9 5.37 -2.59 13.78
C VAL A 9 6.23 -2.92 15.00
N LEU A 10 7.18 -2.04 15.36
CA LEU A 10 8.18 -2.34 16.39
C LEU A 10 7.60 -2.37 17.81
N SER A 11 6.44 -1.74 18.06
CA SER A 11 5.71 -1.86 19.32
C SER A 11 4.98 -3.20 19.50
N GLY A 12 4.92 -4.04 18.45
CA GLY A 12 4.21 -5.32 18.47
C GLY A 12 2.68 -5.19 18.32
N ILE A 13 2.15 -4.00 18.02
CA ILE A 13 0.69 -3.82 17.82
C ILE A 13 0.18 -4.69 16.69
N MET A 14 0.90 -4.76 15.56
CA MET A 14 0.54 -5.58 14.40
C MET A 14 0.56 -7.10 14.70
N GLU A 15 1.33 -7.54 15.68
CA GLU A 15 1.32 -8.93 16.16
C GLU A 15 0.15 -9.19 17.11
N ARG A 16 -0.08 -8.29 18.08
CA ARG A 16 -1.18 -8.43 19.05
C ARG A 16 -2.56 -8.34 18.42
N TYR A 17 -2.69 -7.59 17.34
CA TYR A 17 -3.95 -7.38 16.62
C TYR A 17 -3.79 -7.80 15.15
N PRO A 18 -3.81 -9.12 14.85
CA PRO A 18 -3.55 -9.63 13.50
C PRO A 18 -4.60 -9.17 12.48
N GLU A 19 -5.82 -8.87 12.93
CA GLU A 19 -6.91 -8.39 12.07
C GLU A 19 -6.89 -6.88 11.83
N LEU A 20 -5.99 -6.15 12.49
CA LEU A 20 -5.86 -4.70 12.31
C LEU A 20 -5.44 -4.39 10.87
N LYS A 21 -6.27 -3.61 10.16
CA LYS A 21 -5.99 -3.11 8.83
C LYS A 21 -5.40 -1.70 8.93
N VAL A 22 -4.25 -1.49 8.33
CA VAL A 22 -3.55 -0.21 8.32
C VAL A 22 -3.32 0.19 6.87
N ILE A 23 -3.74 1.40 6.51
CA ILE A 23 -3.48 1.99 5.20
C ILE A 23 -2.40 3.05 5.37
N MET A 24 -1.33 2.91 4.61
CA MET A 24 -0.21 3.84 4.61
C MET A 24 -0.27 4.69 3.34
N SER A 25 -0.35 5.99 3.47
CA SER A 25 -0.32 6.89 2.31
C SER A 25 1.04 6.94 1.62
N HIS A 26 1.06 7.46 0.39
CA HIS A 26 2.26 7.77 -0.39
C HIS A 26 3.18 6.54 -0.57
N THR A 27 2.63 5.49 -1.20
CA THR A 27 3.34 4.21 -1.46
C THR A 27 3.96 3.56 -0.22
N GLY A 28 3.46 3.92 0.98
CA GLY A 28 4.03 3.47 2.26
C GLY A 28 5.30 4.23 2.67
N GLY A 29 5.61 5.34 2.00
CA GLY A 29 6.80 6.14 2.28
C GLY A 29 8.11 5.37 2.07
N ALA A 30 9.03 5.45 3.02
CA ALA A 30 10.31 4.76 2.93
C ALA A 30 10.27 3.28 3.39
N LEU A 31 9.12 2.76 3.83
CA LEU A 31 9.03 1.41 4.42
C LEU A 31 9.44 0.29 3.48
N PRO A 32 8.96 0.23 2.23
CA PRO A 32 9.35 -0.85 1.32
C PRO A 32 10.86 -0.88 1.11
N TYR A 33 11.47 0.29 0.95
CA TYR A 33 12.90 0.43 0.72
C TYR A 33 13.74 0.08 1.95
N GLN A 34 13.24 0.36 3.17
CA GLN A 34 13.97 0.15 4.43
C GLN A 34 13.62 -1.17 5.13
N ALA A 35 12.69 -1.97 4.61
CA ALA A 35 12.19 -3.18 5.25
C ALA A 35 13.30 -4.17 5.60
N GLY A 36 14.21 -4.46 4.68
CA GLY A 36 15.33 -5.35 4.92
C GLY A 36 16.31 -4.83 5.99
N ARG A 37 16.47 -3.50 6.09
CA ARG A 37 17.28 -2.89 7.15
C ARG A 37 16.60 -3.02 8.52
N MET A 38 15.27 -2.90 8.56
CA MET A 38 14.49 -3.13 9.76
C MET A 38 14.60 -4.60 10.22
N ASP A 39 14.48 -5.55 9.31
CA ASP A 39 14.62 -6.98 9.62
C ASP A 39 15.97 -7.30 10.27
N LYS A 40 17.05 -6.69 9.75
CA LYS A 40 18.39 -6.89 10.28
C LYS A 40 18.58 -6.27 11.68
N ASN A 41 18.00 -5.11 11.93
CA ASN A 41 18.36 -4.26 13.08
C ASN A 41 17.32 -4.24 14.21
N ALA A 42 16.09 -4.74 13.99
CA ALA A 42 14.99 -4.63 14.95
C ALA A 42 14.97 -5.71 16.05
N LYS A 43 16.10 -6.35 16.35
CA LYS A 43 16.19 -7.42 17.37
C LYS A 43 15.67 -6.99 18.75
N ALA A 44 15.86 -5.73 19.11
CA ALA A 44 15.40 -5.17 20.39
C ALA A 44 13.86 -5.17 20.53
N ALA A 45 13.12 -5.17 19.42
CA ALA A 45 11.65 -5.21 19.44
C ALA A 45 11.09 -6.59 19.84
N LYS A 46 11.91 -7.65 19.83
CA LYS A 46 11.53 -9.01 20.22
C LYS A 46 10.26 -9.52 19.50
N LEU A 47 10.09 -9.16 18.23
CA LEU A 47 8.98 -9.63 17.42
C LEU A 47 9.15 -11.09 17.03
N PRO A 48 8.06 -11.90 17.00
CA PRO A 48 8.12 -13.30 16.56
C PRO A 48 8.52 -13.48 15.10
N LYS A 49 8.23 -12.49 14.26
CA LYS A 49 8.49 -12.49 12.82
C LYS A 49 9.30 -11.25 12.44
N PRO A 50 10.02 -11.28 11.29
CA PRO A 50 10.70 -10.09 10.77
C PRO A 50 9.73 -8.91 10.59
N PRO A 51 10.14 -7.65 10.87
CA PRO A 51 9.34 -6.46 10.64
C PRO A 51 8.69 -6.37 9.26
N SER A 52 9.40 -6.78 8.20
CA SER A 52 8.87 -6.79 6.83
C SER A 52 7.59 -7.62 6.67
N THR A 53 7.44 -8.70 7.44
CA THR A 53 6.23 -9.54 7.44
C THR A 53 5.00 -8.75 7.86
N TYR A 54 5.13 -7.85 8.84
CA TYR A 54 4.04 -6.99 9.29
C TYR A 54 3.79 -5.84 8.33
N ILE A 55 4.85 -5.25 7.78
CA ILE A 55 4.74 -4.16 6.80
C ILE A 55 3.97 -4.64 5.56
N LYS A 56 4.27 -5.83 5.04
CA LYS A 56 3.58 -6.41 3.87
C LYS A 56 2.10 -6.72 4.10
N ARG A 57 1.63 -6.74 5.35
CA ARG A 57 0.20 -6.87 5.67
C ARG A 57 -0.54 -5.54 5.63
N MET A 58 0.17 -4.43 5.60
CA MET A 58 -0.43 -3.10 5.47
C MET A 58 -0.90 -2.88 4.04
N TYR A 59 -1.84 -1.97 3.88
CA TYR A 59 -2.27 -1.46 2.59
C TYR A 59 -1.54 -0.15 2.30
N THR A 60 -1.46 0.21 1.02
CA THR A 60 -0.94 1.51 0.60
C THR A 60 -1.66 2.02 -0.65
N ASP A 61 -1.26 3.17 -1.13
CA ASP A 61 -1.78 3.80 -2.33
C ASP A 61 -0.74 3.93 -3.45
N THR A 62 -1.15 4.52 -4.57
CA THR A 62 -0.31 4.78 -5.74
C THR A 62 0.24 6.20 -5.79
N VAL A 63 0.12 6.98 -4.70
CA VAL A 63 0.58 8.37 -4.68
C VAL A 63 2.10 8.43 -4.72
N SER A 64 2.64 8.72 -5.90
CA SER A 64 4.07 8.89 -6.14
C SER A 64 4.29 9.81 -7.35
N PRO A 65 5.29 10.71 -7.34
CA PRO A 65 5.63 11.54 -8.49
C PRO A 65 6.40 10.78 -9.59
N HIS A 66 6.67 9.49 -9.37
CA HIS A 66 7.38 8.62 -10.30
C HIS A 66 6.74 7.23 -10.39
N GLU A 67 6.62 6.72 -11.61
CA GLU A 67 6.12 5.36 -11.89
C GLU A 67 6.96 4.29 -11.18
N MET A 68 8.26 4.51 -11.02
CA MET A 68 9.15 3.59 -10.28
C MET A 68 8.72 3.41 -8.82
N GLY A 69 8.25 4.46 -8.16
CA GLY A 69 7.74 4.39 -6.78
C GLY A 69 6.48 3.54 -6.70
N ILE A 70 5.56 3.73 -7.66
CA ILE A 70 4.33 2.95 -7.76
C ILE A 70 4.66 1.48 -8.04
N ARG A 71 5.52 1.21 -9.03
CA ARG A 71 5.97 -0.15 -9.38
C ARG A 71 6.57 -0.86 -8.17
N TYR A 72 7.46 -0.20 -7.46
CA TYR A 72 8.11 -0.80 -6.30
C TYR A 72 7.13 -1.07 -5.15
N ALA A 73 6.15 -0.19 -4.92
CA ALA A 73 5.10 -0.44 -3.95
C ALA A 73 4.27 -1.67 -4.31
N ILE A 74 3.87 -1.80 -5.58
CA ILE A 74 3.12 -2.98 -6.06
C ILE A 74 3.94 -4.27 -5.90
N GLU A 75 5.22 -4.25 -6.26
CA GLU A 75 6.11 -5.40 -6.10
C GLU A 75 6.33 -5.78 -4.62
N PHE A 76 6.45 -4.79 -3.75
CA PHE A 76 6.72 -5.02 -2.33
C PHE A 76 5.49 -5.49 -1.55
N TYR A 77 4.35 -4.79 -1.70
CA TYR A 77 3.11 -5.09 -0.97
C TYR A 77 2.24 -6.16 -1.65
N GLY A 78 2.41 -6.32 -2.95
CA GLY A 78 1.48 -7.07 -3.81
C GLY A 78 0.29 -6.22 -4.26
N ALA A 79 -0.20 -6.47 -5.48
CA ALA A 79 -1.31 -5.71 -6.06
C ALA A 79 -2.59 -5.77 -5.20
N ASP A 80 -2.77 -6.81 -4.39
CA ASP A 80 -3.92 -6.98 -3.49
C ASP A 80 -3.92 -6.04 -2.28
N HIS A 81 -2.81 -5.34 -2.02
CA HIS A 81 -2.63 -4.41 -0.90
C HIS A 81 -2.42 -2.96 -1.34
N VAL A 82 -2.48 -2.67 -2.64
CA VAL A 82 -2.32 -1.32 -3.18
C VAL A 82 -3.68 -0.80 -3.67
N MET A 83 -4.00 0.45 -3.39
CA MET A 83 -5.21 1.13 -3.84
C MET A 83 -4.84 2.38 -4.64
N TYR A 84 -5.65 2.72 -5.66
CA TYR A 84 -5.44 3.95 -6.41
C TYR A 84 -5.68 5.17 -5.51
N GLY A 85 -4.76 6.14 -5.57
CA GLY A 85 -4.86 7.44 -4.92
C GLY A 85 -4.18 8.51 -5.75
N SER A 86 -4.71 9.74 -5.76
CA SER A 86 -4.19 10.89 -6.49
C SER A 86 -3.60 11.99 -5.60
N ASP A 87 -3.86 11.93 -4.30
CA ASP A 87 -3.52 13.01 -3.35
C ASP A 87 -4.21 14.35 -3.67
N TYR A 88 -5.38 14.29 -4.34
CA TYR A 88 -6.17 15.51 -4.62
C TYR A 88 -6.55 16.20 -3.29
N PRO A 89 -6.50 17.53 -3.17
CA PRO A 89 -6.22 18.52 -4.24
C PRO A 89 -4.74 18.91 -4.38
N CYS A 90 -3.82 18.23 -3.68
CA CYS A 90 -2.39 18.57 -3.75
C CYS A 90 -1.80 18.24 -5.13
N TRP A 91 -2.30 17.19 -5.78
CA TRP A 91 -1.88 16.78 -7.11
C TRP A 91 -3.08 16.65 -8.05
N ASP A 92 -2.80 16.80 -9.35
CA ASP A 92 -3.80 16.60 -10.40
C ASP A 92 -4.08 15.11 -10.60
N PRO A 93 -5.35 14.66 -10.48
CA PRO A 93 -5.72 13.28 -10.67
C PRO A 93 -5.40 12.73 -12.07
N ALA A 94 -5.46 13.56 -13.12
CA ALA A 94 -5.13 13.14 -14.47
C ALA A 94 -3.66 12.74 -14.60
N THR A 95 -2.76 13.52 -14.01
CA THR A 95 -1.33 13.21 -13.95
C THR A 95 -1.07 11.92 -13.15
N ALA A 96 -1.76 11.75 -12.03
CA ALA A 96 -1.64 10.53 -11.22
C ALA A 96 -2.09 9.28 -11.99
N LEU A 97 -3.16 9.39 -12.77
CA LEU A 97 -3.65 8.30 -13.62
C LEU A 97 -2.63 7.97 -14.73
N GLN A 98 -2.10 8.97 -15.42
CA GLN A 98 -1.08 8.79 -16.45
C GLN A 98 0.15 8.05 -15.90
N LEU A 99 0.68 8.49 -14.75
CA LEU A 99 1.82 7.83 -14.09
C LEU A 99 1.52 6.37 -13.74
N PHE A 100 0.30 6.09 -13.29
CA PHE A 100 -0.11 4.71 -13.01
C PHE A 100 -0.15 3.86 -14.29
N GLU A 101 -0.64 4.39 -15.40
CA GLU A 101 -0.67 3.70 -16.69
C GLU A 101 0.74 3.36 -17.19
N GLU A 102 1.72 4.24 -16.97
CA GLU A 102 3.13 4.03 -17.32
C GLU A 102 3.77 2.85 -16.55
N VAL A 103 3.22 2.47 -15.39
CA VAL A 103 3.67 1.27 -14.65
C VAL A 103 3.46 0.00 -15.46
N GLY A 104 2.39 -0.08 -16.26
CA GLY A 104 2.13 -1.20 -17.14
C GLY A 104 1.74 -2.49 -16.42
N VAL A 105 0.96 -2.40 -15.34
CA VAL A 105 0.44 -3.57 -14.63
C VAL A 105 -0.64 -4.29 -15.44
N SER A 106 -0.88 -5.57 -15.13
CA SER A 106 -1.91 -6.38 -15.78
C SER A 106 -3.31 -5.77 -15.59
N LYS A 107 -4.24 -6.04 -16.51
CA LYS A 107 -5.64 -5.60 -16.34
C LYS A 107 -6.30 -6.13 -15.07
N GLU A 108 -5.94 -7.33 -14.64
CA GLU A 108 -6.41 -7.91 -13.39
C GLU A 108 -5.93 -7.08 -12.20
N ASP A 109 -4.65 -6.74 -12.14
CA ASP A 109 -4.09 -5.93 -11.05
C ASP A 109 -4.60 -4.48 -11.09
N GLN A 110 -4.83 -3.91 -12.29
CA GLN A 110 -5.50 -2.62 -12.42
C GLN A 110 -6.88 -2.63 -11.75
N GLN A 111 -7.69 -3.64 -12.02
CA GLN A 111 -9.02 -3.78 -11.40
C GLN A 111 -8.95 -3.90 -9.88
N LYS A 112 -7.97 -4.67 -9.36
CA LYS A 112 -7.74 -4.76 -7.91
C LYS A 112 -7.39 -3.39 -7.33
N ILE A 113 -6.44 -2.69 -7.93
CA ILE A 113 -5.91 -1.41 -7.44
C ILE A 113 -6.95 -0.29 -7.53
N PHE A 114 -7.69 -0.19 -8.64
CA PHE A 114 -8.66 0.89 -8.84
C PHE A 114 -9.90 0.78 -7.93
N TYR A 115 -10.40 -0.45 -7.69
CA TYR A 115 -11.62 -0.60 -6.89
C TYR A 115 -11.72 -1.89 -6.07
N GLY A 116 -11.16 -3.01 -6.52
CA GLY A 116 -11.35 -4.31 -5.88
C GLY A 116 -10.85 -4.36 -4.45
N ASN A 117 -9.68 -3.79 -4.20
CA ASN A 117 -9.06 -3.78 -2.87
C ASN A 117 -9.83 -2.88 -1.89
N ALA A 118 -10.22 -1.68 -2.31
CA ALA A 118 -11.03 -0.79 -1.49
C ALA A 118 -12.38 -1.42 -1.16
N ARG A 119 -13.04 -2.01 -2.15
CA ARG A 119 -14.32 -2.73 -1.94
C ARG A 119 -14.18 -3.82 -0.89
N ARG A 120 -13.20 -4.69 -1.04
CA ARG A 120 -12.94 -5.78 -0.09
C ARG A 120 -12.61 -5.27 1.30
N LEU A 121 -11.77 -4.24 1.39
CA LEU A 121 -11.31 -3.69 2.67
C LEU A 121 -12.43 -3.00 3.45
N PHE A 122 -13.30 -2.26 2.77
CA PHE A 122 -14.36 -1.47 3.37
C PHE A 122 -15.75 -2.14 3.31
N GLY A 123 -15.85 -3.35 2.75
CA GLY A 123 -17.13 -4.05 2.62
C GLY A 123 -18.12 -3.33 1.70
N LEU A 124 -17.65 -2.65 0.66
CA LEU A 124 -18.52 -1.90 -0.25
C LEU A 124 -19.25 -2.84 -1.21
N PRO A 125 -20.49 -2.51 -1.61
CA PRO A 125 -21.28 -3.31 -2.56
C PRO A 125 -20.59 -3.33 -3.94
N GLU A 126 -21.04 -4.26 -4.81
CA GLU A 126 -20.60 -4.24 -6.21
C GLU A 126 -21.01 -2.94 -6.88
N ALA A 127 -20.04 -2.30 -7.53
CA ALA A 127 -20.34 -1.15 -8.34
C ALA A 127 -21.16 -1.63 -9.56
N ASP A 128 -22.33 -1.06 -9.74
CA ASP A 128 -23.06 -1.22 -11.00
C ASP A 128 -22.35 -0.37 -12.06
N LEU A 129 -21.46 -1.01 -12.81
CA LEU A 129 -20.70 -0.38 -13.90
C LEU A 129 -21.50 -0.31 -15.21
N SER A 130 -22.77 -0.72 -15.21
CA SER A 130 -23.62 -0.70 -16.41
C SER A 130 -23.88 0.69 -16.97
N ASN A 131 -23.66 1.74 -16.14
CA ASN A 131 -23.83 3.15 -16.51
C ASN A 131 -22.52 3.95 -16.61
N ALA A 132 -21.38 3.28 -16.55
CA ALA A 132 -20.06 3.92 -16.74
C ALA A 132 -19.67 3.85 -18.22
N ALA A 133 -20.27 4.71 -19.04
CA ALA A 133 -19.91 4.96 -20.44
C ALA A 133 -19.41 6.37 -20.61
#